data_18826206f7f45558f8ffcc87421a8127
#
_entry.id   18826206f7f45558f8ffcc87421a8127
#
_cell.length_a   1.000
_cell.length_b   1.000
_cell.length_c   1.000
_cell.angle_alpha   90.00
_cell.angle_beta   90.00
_cell.angle_gamma   90.00
#
_symmetry.space_group_name_H-M   'P 1'
#
loop_
_entity.id
_entity.type
_entity.pdbx_description
1 polymer ?
#
loop_
_entity_poly.entity_id
_entity_poly.type
_entity_poly.pdbx_seq_one_letter_code
_entity_poly.pdbx_strand_id
1 'polypeptide(L)'
;MQLRDALDDFKESSGTNTRFPGERRTIAGRFSGDGRRLVHVDEGDLRDFGYPLSGLTGIERSRFGLRVDGTPFWFDEMDSVQTYHESTTLIETTHESPFGPVTQLDLTVGDAHVTRFDTDDADLGGSHTELIAYLSPAPAGQDSQVGQLHHEDVIEVYPRPAGDHRSSEDRLSGDLICSLPLEDASTTLLTLLADWTETDRKAVLDRLADLREEFVDREAVEAAATAADLVGDRRGGSELLRESVSADIRVLSLLRGETGLRIAGPNFDPYYRYSGGYGYTWFRDDAEISRFVFEADDHFNLGLEAWHAESARAYCETQREDGSWPHRVWPHNGELAPGWANAKLEAGSDDDYQADQTGSVIAFLATYYASGIDDPDLEAEVVDTLDAALESLDGTLEADGRPMVCQNAWEDAVGRFTHTTATFLEAYSALAATD
;
A
#
# COMPACT_ATOMS: atom_id res chain seq x y z
N MET A 1 29.82 12.19 -7.58
CA MET A 1 28.68 11.38 -8.06
C MET A 1 27.66 11.37 -6.94
N GLN A 2 26.47 11.84 -7.19
CA GLN A 2 25.40 11.76 -6.20
C GLN A 2 24.82 10.33 -6.20
N LEU A 3 24.26 9.88 -5.08
CA LEU A 3 23.63 8.56 -4.99
C LEU A 3 22.59 8.34 -6.11
N ARG A 4 21.86 9.38 -6.45
CA ARG A 4 20.89 9.36 -7.56
C ARG A 4 21.54 9.03 -8.88
N ASP A 5 22.68 9.64 -9.22
CA ASP A 5 23.38 9.37 -10.49
C ASP A 5 23.83 7.90 -10.55
N ALA A 6 24.29 7.35 -9.41
CA ALA A 6 24.69 5.95 -9.32
C ALA A 6 23.49 4.99 -9.45
N LEU A 7 22.32 5.36 -8.94
CA LEU A 7 21.08 4.58 -9.09
C LEU A 7 20.55 4.64 -10.51
N ASP A 8 20.63 5.81 -11.17
CA ASP A 8 20.24 5.94 -12.56
C ASP A 8 21.17 5.12 -13.47
N ASP A 9 22.49 5.17 -13.25
CA ASP A 9 23.46 4.34 -13.97
C ASP A 9 23.19 2.85 -13.77
N PHE A 10 22.82 2.44 -12.56
CA PHE A 10 22.44 1.06 -12.26
C PHE A 10 21.16 0.64 -13.00
N LYS A 11 20.13 1.49 -12.99
CA LYS A 11 18.88 1.27 -13.72
C LYS A 11 19.11 1.12 -15.23
N GLU A 12 19.94 1.99 -15.79
CA GLU A 12 20.28 1.96 -17.21
C GLU A 12 21.11 0.72 -17.58
N SER A 13 22.02 0.31 -16.71
CA SER A 13 22.88 -0.87 -16.96
C SER A 13 22.13 -2.20 -16.84
N SER A 14 21.08 -2.26 -16.06
CA SER A 14 20.26 -3.48 -15.91
C SER A 14 19.22 -3.68 -17.02
N GLY A 15 19.11 -2.73 -17.94
CA GLY A 15 18.28 -2.81 -19.14
C GLY A 15 16.99 -1.97 -19.03
N THR A 16 16.52 -1.52 -20.19
CA THR A 16 15.38 -0.59 -20.29
C THR A 16 14.04 -1.17 -19.82
N ASN A 17 13.96 -2.49 -19.68
CA ASN A 17 12.75 -3.18 -19.26
C ASN A 17 12.77 -3.63 -17.79
N THR A 18 13.87 -3.38 -17.06
CA THR A 18 13.96 -3.76 -15.67
C THR A 18 13.13 -2.78 -14.84
N ARG A 19 12.07 -3.29 -14.23
CA ARG A 19 11.30 -2.57 -13.24
C ARG A 19 11.89 -2.85 -11.87
N PHE A 20 12.04 -1.80 -11.08
CA PHE A 20 12.38 -1.95 -9.69
C PHE A 20 11.13 -2.25 -8.87
N PRO A 21 11.26 -2.89 -7.70
CA PRO A 21 10.16 -3.12 -6.80
C PRO A 21 9.38 -1.83 -6.58
N GLY A 22 8.07 -1.89 -6.73
CA GLY A 22 7.20 -0.75 -6.55
C GLY A 22 7.22 0.30 -7.65
N GLU A 23 8.00 0.14 -8.72
CA GLU A 23 7.96 1.08 -9.84
C GLU A 23 6.68 0.88 -10.67
N ARG A 24 5.73 1.77 -10.50
CA ARG A 24 4.46 1.80 -11.22
C ARG A 24 4.36 3.04 -12.09
N ARG A 25 4.47 2.87 -13.39
CA ARG A 25 4.31 3.98 -14.35
C ARG A 25 2.86 4.18 -14.78
N THR A 26 2.03 3.16 -14.59
CA THR A 26 0.60 3.18 -14.87
C THR A 26 -0.15 2.54 -13.73
N ILE A 27 -1.39 2.95 -13.53
CA ILE A 27 -2.32 2.39 -12.56
C ILE A 27 -3.33 1.45 -13.21
N ALA A 28 -2.95 0.79 -14.31
CA ALA A 28 -3.75 -0.32 -14.83
C ALA A 28 -3.82 -1.45 -13.79
N GLY A 29 -4.92 -2.21 -13.79
CA GLY A 29 -5.15 -3.26 -12.81
C GLY A 29 -5.87 -2.78 -11.56
N ARG A 30 -5.76 -3.57 -10.48
CA ARG A 30 -6.43 -3.37 -9.20
C ARG A 30 -5.41 -3.52 -8.07
N PHE A 31 -5.83 -3.11 -6.87
CA PHE A 31 -5.02 -3.24 -5.65
C PHE A 31 -5.80 -4.03 -4.60
N SER A 32 -5.11 -4.95 -3.94
CA SER A 32 -5.57 -5.58 -2.71
C SER A 32 -4.62 -5.19 -1.58
N GLY A 33 -5.13 -5.01 -0.38
CA GLY A 33 -4.29 -4.54 0.72
C GLY A 33 -4.99 -4.56 2.06
N ASP A 34 -4.18 -4.57 3.09
CA ASP A 34 -4.63 -4.51 4.47
C ASP A 34 -3.56 -3.79 5.32
N GLY A 35 -3.70 -2.48 5.48
CA GLY A 35 -2.94 -1.60 6.37
C GLY A 35 -1.40 -1.63 6.25
N ARG A 36 -0.80 -2.83 6.14
CA ARG A 36 0.65 -3.03 5.98
C ARG A 36 1.08 -3.35 4.57
N ARG A 37 0.16 -3.82 3.75
CA ARG A 37 0.45 -4.46 2.48
C ARG A 37 -0.41 -3.85 1.38
N LEU A 38 0.24 -3.49 0.31
CA LEU A 38 -0.43 -3.05 -0.90
C LEU A 38 0.07 -3.91 -2.06
N VAL A 39 -0.79 -4.79 -2.56
CA VAL A 39 -0.48 -5.71 -3.66
C VAL A 39 -1.17 -5.23 -4.92
N HIS A 40 -0.39 -5.00 -5.96
CA HIS A 40 -0.90 -4.65 -7.28
C HIS A 40 -1.13 -5.92 -8.09
N VAL A 41 -2.34 -6.05 -8.64
CA VAL A 41 -2.76 -7.15 -9.52
C VAL A 41 -3.18 -6.57 -10.86
N ASP A 42 -2.49 -6.94 -11.93
CA ASP A 42 -2.70 -6.44 -13.28
C ASP A 42 -3.09 -7.61 -14.18
N GLU A 43 -4.36 -7.72 -14.54
CA GLU A 43 -4.93 -8.84 -15.30
C GLU A 43 -4.59 -10.23 -14.71
N GLY A 44 -4.54 -10.32 -13.37
CA GLY A 44 -4.19 -11.53 -12.62
C GLY A 44 -2.71 -11.67 -12.28
N ASP A 45 -1.80 -10.96 -12.94
CA ASP A 45 -0.39 -10.95 -12.60
C ASP A 45 -0.16 -10.14 -11.32
N LEU A 46 0.52 -10.74 -10.33
CA LEU A 46 0.92 -10.02 -9.13
C LEU A 46 2.16 -9.19 -9.43
N ARG A 47 2.10 -7.94 -8.99
CA ARG A 47 3.19 -6.98 -9.12
C ARG A 47 3.29 -6.19 -7.84
N ASP A 48 4.48 -6.03 -7.32
CA ASP A 48 4.73 -5.27 -6.10
C ASP A 48 3.98 -5.76 -4.86
N PHE A 49 4.72 -6.21 -3.88
CA PHE A 49 4.20 -6.65 -2.59
C PHE A 49 4.64 -5.71 -1.47
N GLY A 50 3.67 -5.17 -0.74
CA GLY A 50 3.87 -4.54 0.55
C GLY A 50 4.46 -3.15 0.55
N TYR A 51 5.50 -2.89 -0.19
CA TYR A 51 6.09 -1.57 -0.26
C TYR A 51 5.13 -0.57 -0.98
N PRO A 52 4.97 0.68 -0.54
CA PRO A 52 5.74 1.39 0.48
C PRO A 52 5.17 1.29 1.91
N LEU A 53 3.98 0.71 2.09
CA LEU A 53 3.30 0.73 3.38
C LEU A 53 4.01 -0.05 4.48
N SER A 54 4.79 -1.08 4.11
CA SER A 54 5.51 -1.92 5.08
C SER A 54 7.02 -1.69 5.09
N GLY A 55 7.57 -0.92 4.15
CA GLY A 55 9.00 -0.84 3.94
C GLY A 55 9.66 -2.13 3.42
N LEU A 56 8.86 -3.17 3.14
CA LEU A 56 9.32 -4.47 2.64
C LEU A 56 9.01 -4.58 1.16
N THR A 57 9.91 -5.24 0.43
CA THR A 57 9.72 -5.59 -0.98
C THR A 57 9.36 -7.06 -1.10
N GLY A 58 8.71 -7.44 -2.19
CA GLY A 58 8.23 -8.79 -2.40
C GLY A 58 8.48 -9.30 -3.81
N ILE A 59 7.45 -9.70 -4.51
CA ILE A 59 7.54 -10.16 -5.90
C ILE A 59 7.46 -8.96 -6.84
N GLU A 60 8.46 -8.82 -7.72
CA GLU A 60 8.46 -7.79 -8.76
C GLU A 60 7.44 -8.11 -9.85
N ARG A 61 7.38 -9.38 -10.22
CA ARG A 61 6.53 -9.86 -11.30
C ARG A 61 6.13 -11.30 -11.07
N SER A 62 4.88 -11.62 -11.38
CA SER A 62 4.42 -12.99 -11.57
C SER A 62 3.80 -13.18 -12.95
N ARG A 63 3.61 -14.41 -13.35
CA ARG A 63 2.72 -14.86 -14.43
C ARG A 63 2.09 -16.15 -13.98
N PHE A 64 0.82 -16.32 -14.29
CA PHE A 64 0.09 -17.55 -14.00
C PHE A 64 -0.44 -18.18 -15.27
N GLY A 65 -0.71 -19.47 -15.24
CA GLY A 65 -1.26 -20.18 -16.37
C GLY A 65 -1.58 -21.64 -16.04
N LEU A 66 -2.10 -22.34 -17.02
CA LEU A 66 -2.32 -23.78 -16.96
C LEU A 66 -1.26 -24.52 -17.78
N ARG A 67 -0.80 -25.65 -17.27
CA ARG A 67 -0.06 -26.63 -18.07
C ARG A 67 -0.93 -27.84 -18.30
N VAL A 68 -1.37 -28.01 -19.55
CA VAL A 68 -2.28 -29.09 -19.95
C VAL A 68 -1.50 -30.06 -20.85
N ASP A 69 -1.37 -31.32 -20.42
CA ASP A 69 -0.59 -32.35 -21.10
C ASP A 69 0.83 -31.88 -21.47
N GLY A 70 1.46 -31.12 -20.57
CA GLY A 70 2.82 -30.61 -20.72
C GLY A 70 2.94 -29.30 -21.52
N THR A 71 1.85 -28.78 -22.09
CA THR A 71 1.84 -27.52 -22.84
C THR A 71 1.41 -26.38 -21.96
N PRO A 72 2.20 -25.27 -21.82
CA PRO A 72 1.84 -24.11 -21.03
C PRO A 72 0.87 -23.20 -21.78
N PHE A 73 -0.09 -22.66 -21.06
CA PHE A 73 -1.05 -21.65 -21.49
C PHE A 73 -1.07 -20.52 -20.44
N TRP A 74 -0.41 -19.43 -20.76
CA TRP A 74 -0.25 -18.29 -19.85
C TRP A 74 -1.45 -17.36 -19.89
N PHE A 75 -1.94 -16.91 -18.73
CA PHE A 75 -3.12 -16.05 -18.63
C PHE A 75 -2.87 -14.64 -19.16
N ASP A 76 -1.66 -14.11 -19.05
CA ASP A 76 -1.28 -12.81 -19.62
C ASP A 76 -1.23 -12.79 -21.16
N GLU A 77 -1.42 -13.93 -21.81
CA GLU A 77 -1.57 -14.07 -23.26
C GLU A 77 -3.05 -14.23 -23.68
N MET A 78 -3.99 -14.10 -22.75
CA MET A 78 -5.42 -14.29 -22.94
C MET A 78 -6.20 -13.02 -22.64
N ASP A 79 -7.43 -12.95 -23.11
CA ASP A 79 -8.36 -11.90 -22.70
C ASP A 79 -8.78 -12.14 -21.26
N SER A 80 -8.74 -11.09 -20.44
CA SER A 80 -9.08 -11.14 -19.03
C SER A 80 -10.00 -9.99 -18.64
N VAL A 81 -10.92 -10.27 -17.71
CA VAL A 81 -11.79 -9.25 -17.11
C VAL A 81 -11.53 -9.23 -15.60
N GLN A 82 -11.20 -8.05 -15.07
CA GLN A 82 -10.87 -7.89 -13.68
C GLN A 82 -11.80 -6.90 -12.98
N THR A 83 -12.37 -7.31 -11.86
CA THR A 83 -13.30 -6.51 -11.05
C THR A 83 -12.97 -6.65 -9.56
N TYR A 84 -13.51 -5.75 -8.73
CA TYR A 84 -13.59 -6.00 -7.29
C TYR A 84 -14.85 -6.80 -6.97
N HIS A 85 -14.72 -7.71 -6.04
CA HIS A 85 -15.87 -8.42 -5.47
C HIS A 85 -16.62 -7.46 -4.53
N GLU A 86 -17.78 -7.02 -4.92
CA GLU A 86 -18.61 -6.06 -4.17
C GLU A 86 -17.86 -4.78 -3.73
N SER A 87 -17.96 -4.43 -2.45
CA SER A 87 -17.28 -3.28 -1.85
C SER A 87 -15.89 -3.58 -1.30
N THR A 88 -15.47 -4.85 -1.32
CA THR A 88 -14.24 -5.34 -0.69
C THR A 88 -12.97 -5.02 -1.49
N THR A 89 -11.80 -5.39 -0.93
CA THR A 89 -10.50 -5.37 -1.63
C THR A 89 -10.16 -6.70 -2.31
N LEU A 90 -11.10 -7.67 -2.31
CA LEU A 90 -10.98 -8.91 -3.07
C LEU A 90 -11.10 -8.61 -4.56
N ILE A 91 -10.11 -9.05 -5.32
CA ILE A 91 -10.05 -8.91 -6.76
C ILE A 91 -10.48 -10.22 -7.39
N GLU A 92 -11.42 -10.18 -8.32
CA GLU A 92 -11.79 -11.30 -9.16
C GLU A 92 -11.35 -11.03 -10.60
N THR A 93 -10.54 -11.94 -11.15
CA THR A 93 -10.08 -11.92 -12.54
C THR A 93 -10.59 -13.17 -13.23
N THR A 94 -11.32 -13.03 -14.34
CA THR A 94 -11.75 -14.13 -15.20
C THR A 94 -10.87 -14.14 -16.44
N HIS A 95 -10.18 -15.25 -16.68
CA HIS A 95 -9.34 -15.48 -17.85
C HIS A 95 -10.07 -16.36 -18.87
N GLU A 96 -10.15 -15.91 -20.11
CA GLU A 96 -10.78 -16.67 -21.22
C GLU A 96 -9.79 -17.69 -21.79
N SER A 97 -9.68 -18.86 -21.14
CA SER A 97 -8.75 -19.89 -21.60
C SER A 97 -9.32 -20.69 -22.78
N PRO A 98 -8.46 -21.37 -23.58
CA PRO A 98 -8.93 -22.28 -24.64
C PRO A 98 -9.82 -23.45 -24.15
N PHE A 99 -9.86 -23.68 -22.86
CA PHE A 99 -10.61 -24.75 -22.20
C PHE A 99 -11.88 -24.24 -21.54
N GLY A 100 -12.15 -22.96 -21.56
CA GLY A 100 -13.20 -22.27 -20.84
C GLY A 100 -12.65 -21.28 -19.81
N PRO A 101 -13.53 -20.54 -19.11
CA PRO A 101 -13.11 -19.52 -18.16
C PRO A 101 -12.41 -20.12 -16.95
N VAL A 102 -11.38 -19.43 -16.49
CA VAL A 102 -10.66 -19.69 -15.23
C VAL A 102 -10.82 -18.47 -14.35
N THR A 103 -11.32 -18.65 -13.14
CA THR A 103 -11.47 -17.57 -12.16
C THR A 103 -10.27 -17.54 -11.25
N GLN A 104 -9.69 -16.36 -11.10
CA GLN A 104 -8.62 -16.05 -10.13
C GLN A 104 -9.15 -15.06 -9.10
N LEU A 105 -8.92 -15.36 -7.82
CA LEU A 105 -9.25 -14.50 -6.70
C LEU A 105 -7.97 -14.07 -6.00
N ASP A 106 -7.81 -12.77 -5.79
CA ASP A 106 -6.66 -12.19 -5.10
C ASP A 106 -7.10 -11.37 -3.90
N LEU A 107 -6.67 -11.76 -2.72
CA LEU A 107 -6.98 -11.08 -1.46
C LEU A 107 -5.73 -10.93 -0.60
N THR A 108 -5.48 -9.72 -0.13
CA THR A 108 -4.47 -9.44 0.90
C THR A 108 -5.17 -9.26 2.25
N VAL A 109 -4.80 -10.06 3.22
CA VAL A 109 -5.32 -10.02 4.60
C VAL A 109 -4.17 -10.18 5.57
N GLY A 110 -3.96 -9.19 6.44
CA GLY A 110 -2.89 -9.20 7.43
C GLY A 110 -1.51 -9.35 6.79
N ASP A 111 -0.81 -10.43 7.13
CA ASP A 111 0.54 -10.74 6.65
C ASP A 111 0.59 -11.60 5.38
N ALA A 112 -0.57 -11.93 4.81
CA ALA A 112 -0.68 -12.87 3.71
C ALA A 112 -1.37 -12.29 2.48
N HIS A 113 -0.97 -12.78 1.31
CA HIS A 113 -1.71 -12.65 0.07
C HIS A 113 -2.15 -14.03 -0.41
N VAL A 114 -3.44 -14.14 -0.69
CA VAL A 114 -4.09 -15.36 -1.16
C VAL A 114 -4.39 -15.20 -2.64
N THR A 115 -3.87 -16.09 -3.48
CA THR A 115 -4.21 -16.18 -4.91
C THR A 115 -4.85 -17.54 -5.14
N ARG A 116 -6.16 -17.57 -5.36
CA ARG A 116 -6.91 -18.79 -5.61
C ARG A 116 -7.34 -18.88 -7.06
N PHE A 117 -7.25 -20.08 -7.61
CA PHE A 117 -7.70 -20.41 -8.97
C PHE A 117 -8.80 -21.47 -8.92
N ASP A 118 -9.91 -21.19 -9.60
CA ASP A 118 -11.02 -22.11 -9.79
C ASP A 118 -11.17 -22.37 -11.29
N THR A 119 -11.18 -23.65 -11.67
CA THR A 119 -11.29 -24.12 -13.06
C THR A 119 -12.56 -24.95 -13.30
N ASP A 120 -13.56 -24.83 -12.42
CA ASP A 120 -14.81 -25.60 -12.50
C ASP A 120 -15.56 -25.42 -13.83
N ASP A 121 -15.45 -24.24 -14.43
CA ASP A 121 -16.08 -23.88 -15.70
C ASP A 121 -15.20 -24.21 -16.93
N ALA A 122 -14.01 -24.77 -16.73
CA ALA A 122 -13.09 -25.17 -17.80
C ALA A 122 -13.24 -26.66 -18.13
N ASP A 123 -13.40 -27.00 -19.42
CA ASP A 123 -13.40 -28.39 -19.90
C ASP A 123 -11.96 -28.90 -20.07
N LEU A 124 -11.39 -29.41 -19.03
CA LEU A 124 -10.05 -29.98 -19.02
C LEU A 124 -10.00 -31.45 -19.45
N GLY A 125 -11.13 -32.05 -19.76
CA GLY A 125 -11.29 -33.34 -20.49
C GLY A 125 -10.52 -34.54 -19.89
N GLY A 126 -10.17 -34.51 -18.60
CA GLY A 126 -9.36 -35.55 -17.96
C GLY A 126 -7.87 -35.53 -18.33
N SER A 127 -7.41 -34.45 -18.95
CA SER A 127 -6.00 -34.17 -19.22
C SER A 127 -5.24 -33.98 -17.91
N HIS A 128 -3.95 -34.26 -17.92
CA HIS A 128 -3.09 -33.92 -16.78
C HIS A 128 -2.86 -32.42 -16.77
N THR A 129 -3.49 -31.76 -15.81
CA THR A 129 -3.47 -30.31 -15.70
C THR A 129 -2.88 -29.86 -14.37
N GLU A 130 -2.03 -28.86 -14.43
CA GLU A 130 -1.42 -28.19 -13.29
C GLU A 130 -1.55 -26.70 -13.48
N LEU A 131 -1.66 -25.94 -12.37
CA LEU A 131 -1.37 -24.52 -12.41
C LEU A 131 0.16 -24.31 -12.50
N ILE A 132 0.59 -23.40 -13.34
CA ILE A 132 1.98 -22.95 -13.40
C ILE A 132 2.07 -21.49 -12.97
N ALA A 133 3.08 -21.19 -12.16
CA ALA A 133 3.37 -19.84 -11.72
C ALA A 133 4.84 -19.51 -12.03
N TYR A 134 5.07 -18.44 -12.79
CA TYR A 134 6.36 -17.79 -12.88
C TYR A 134 6.43 -16.68 -11.86
N LEU A 135 7.48 -16.67 -11.04
CA LEU A 135 7.70 -15.70 -9.99
C LEU A 135 9.09 -15.08 -10.13
N SER A 136 9.16 -13.76 -10.20
CA SER A 136 10.39 -12.99 -10.17
C SER A 136 10.44 -12.22 -8.86
N PRO A 137 11.23 -12.70 -7.87
CA PRO A 137 11.37 -11.98 -6.62
C PRO A 137 11.99 -10.61 -6.82
N ALA A 138 11.47 -9.62 -6.13
CA ALA A 138 12.03 -8.29 -6.15
C ALA A 138 13.41 -8.30 -5.49
N PRO A 139 14.43 -7.68 -6.10
CA PRO A 139 15.71 -7.52 -5.44
C PRO A 139 15.56 -6.56 -4.28
N ALA A 140 15.50 -7.08 -3.06
CA ALA A 140 15.66 -6.26 -1.86
C ALA A 140 17.13 -5.89 -1.72
N GLY A 141 17.54 -4.80 -2.34
CA GLY A 141 18.96 -4.47 -2.36
C GLY A 141 19.77 -5.56 -3.06
N GLN A 142 20.92 -5.91 -2.54
CA GLN A 142 21.90 -6.72 -3.24
C GLN A 142 21.73 -8.24 -3.09
N ASP A 143 20.95 -8.69 -2.14
CA ASP A 143 20.78 -10.11 -1.88
C ASP A 143 19.31 -10.48 -2.03
N SER A 144 19.00 -11.13 -3.10
CA SER A 144 17.74 -11.79 -3.44
C SER A 144 17.25 -12.76 -2.34
N GLN A 145 17.09 -12.27 -1.13
CA GLN A 145 16.52 -13.04 -0.02
C GLN A 145 15.00 -12.86 0.07
N VAL A 146 14.48 -11.99 -0.77
CA VAL A 146 13.06 -11.81 -1.00
C VAL A 146 12.57 -12.96 -1.88
N GLY A 147 11.48 -13.58 -1.51
CA GLY A 147 10.95 -14.74 -2.22
C GLY A 147 11.56 -16.05 -1.74
N GLN A 148 11.40 -16.37 -0.47
CA GLN A 148 11.61 -17.70 0.03
C GLN A 148 10.38 -18.54 -0.32
N LEU A 149 10.54 -19.45 -1.27
CA LEU A 149 9.57 -20.51 -1.50
C LEU A 149 10.02 -21.75 -0.75
N HIS A 150 9.14 -22.31 0.05
CA HIS A 150 9.37 -23.62 0.65
C HIS A 150 9.05 -24.65 -0.41
N HIS A 151 10.07 -25.39 -0.85
CA HIS A 151 9.96 -26.37 -1.92
C HIS A 151 9.10 -27.59 -1.54
N GLU A 152 8.73 -27.75 -0.28
CA GLU A 152 7.83 -28.79 0.21
C GLU A 152 6.40 -28.64 -0.33
N ASP A 153 6.00 -27.41 -0.65
CA ASP A 153 4.68 -27.08 -1.20
C ASP A 153 4.70 -26.88 -2.73
N VAL A 154 5.85 -27.09 -3.37
CA VAL A 154 6.04 -26.91 -4.79
C VAL A 154 6.44 -28.24 -5.42
N ILE A 155 5.63 -28.74 -6.37
CA ILE A 155 5.87 -30.02 -7.03
C ILE A 155 7.07 -29.94 -7.97
N GLU A 156 7.22 -28.83 -8.68
CA GLU A 156 8.32 -28.62 -9.61
C GLU A 156 8.78 -27.17 -9.59
N VAL A 157 10.07 -26.95 -9.46
CA VAL A 157 10.70 -25.63 -9.50
C VAL A 157 11.61 -25.54 -10.69
N TYR A 158 11.42 -24.52 -11.52
CA TYR A 158 12.26 -24.23 -12.67
C TYR A 158 12.68 -22.77 -12.73
N PRO A 159 13.92 -22.39 -13.00
CA PRO A 159 15.06 -23.33 -13.14
C PRO A 159 15.41 -24.04 -11.83
N ARG A 160 15.81 -25.28 -11.91
CA ARG A 160 16.27 -26.02 -10.73
C ARG A 160 17.42 -25.26 -10.08
N PRO A 161 17.43 -25.15 -8.74
CA PRO A 161 18.54 -24.52 -8.04
C PRO A 161 19.87 -25.08 -8.50
N ALA A 162 20.76 -24.23 -8.95
CA ALA A 162 22.06 -24.66 -9.42
C ALA A 162 22.98 -24.94 -8.23
N GLY A 163 23.26 -26.22 -7.98
CA GLY A 163 24.23 -26.69 -6.99
C GLY A 163 23.65 -26.98 -5.62
N ASP A 164 24.26 -27.94 -4.96
CA ASP A 164 23.81 -28.51 -3.68
C ASP A 164 23.80 -27.51 -2.52
N HIS A 165 24.57 -26.44 -2.61
CA HIS A 165 24.70 -25.47 -1.53
C HIS A 165 23.46 -24.55 -1.39
N ARG A 166 22.70 -24.33 -2.47
CA ARG A 166 21.47 -23.54 -2.41
C ARG A 166 20.27 -24.34 -1.93
N SER A 167 20.23 -25.61 -2.29
CA SER A 167 19.20 -26.52 -1.80
C SER A 167 19.36 -26.86 -0.32
N SER A 168 20.59 -26.81 0.23
CA SER A 168 20.84 -27.08 1.64
C SER A 168 20.37 -25.95 2.57
N GLU A 169 20.08 -24.76 2.03
CA GLU A 169 19.58 -23.62 2.81
C GLU A 169 18.06 -23.48 2.74
N ASP A 170 17.35 -24.37 2.02
CA ASP A 170 15.91 -24.30 1.77
C ASP A 170 15.45 -22.92 1.22
N ARG A 171 16.33 -22.27 0.46
CA ARG A 171 16.10 -20.95 -0.13
C ARG A 171 16.24 -21.02 -1.62
N LEU A 172 15.24 -20.48 -2.29
CA LEU A 172 15.24 -20.30 -3.74
C LEU A 172 15.41 -18.82 -4.04
N SER A 173 16.29 -18.50 -4.98
CA SER A 173 16.55 -17.14 -5.42
C SER A 173 16.63 -17.05 -6.93
N GLY A 174 16.29 -15.90 -7.47
CA GLY A 174 16.17 -15.69 -8.91
C GLY A 174 14.77 -16.02 -9.40
N ASP A 175 14.59 -15.99 -10.71
CA ASP A 175 13.31 -16.29 -11.34
C ASP A 175 12.95 -17.78 -11.20
N LEU A 176 11.70 -18.05 -10.88
CA LEU A 176 11.21 -19.39 -10.59
C LEU A 176 9.99 -19.71 -11.44
N ILE A 177 9.89 -20.95 -11.89
CA ILE A 177 8.65 -21.53 -12.38
C ILE A 177 8.23 -22.64 -11.43
N CYS A 178 7.03 -22.54 -10.92
CA CYS A 178 6.43 -23.51 -9.99
C CYS A 178 5.26 -24.21 -10.67
N SER A 179 5.09 -25.51 -10.40
CA SER A 179 3.88 -26.24 -10.73
C SER A 179 3.13 -26.59 -9.46
N LEU A 180 1.83 -26.38 -9.49
CA LEU A 180 0.93 -26.66 -8.38
C LEU A 180 -0.17 -27.62 -8.89
N PRO A 181 -0.51 -28.68 -8.14
CA PRO A 181 -1.61 -29.55 -8.54
C PRO A 181 -2.93 -28.81 -8.49
N LEU A 182 -3.84 -29.16 -9.39
CA LEU A 182 -5.25 -28.81 -9.27
C LEU A 182 -5.96 -29.92 -8.49
N GLU A 183 -6.38 -29.62 -7.29
CA GLU A 183 -7.18 -30.51 -6.45
C GLU A 183 -8.65 -30.08 -6.55
N ASP A 184 -9.54 -31.00 -6.91
CA ASP A 184 -10.97 -30.71 -7.10
C ASP A 184 -11.24 -29.45 -7.97
N ALA A 185 -10.54 -29.34 -9.10
CA ALA A 185 -10.59 -28.24 -10.06
C ALA A 185 -10.17 -26.86 -9.49
N SER A 186 -9.45 -26.84 -8.38
CA SER A 186 -8.97 -25.60 -7.78
C SER A 186 -7.57 -25.72 -7.19
N THR A 187 -6.91 -24.59 -6.97
CA THR A 187 -5.67 -24.52 -6.22
C THR A 187 -5.49 -23.14 -5.60
N THR A 188 -4.76 -23.06 -4.52
CA THR A 188 -4.49 -21.80 -3.81
C THR A 188 -2.99 -21.63 -3.61
N LEU A 189 -2.48 -20.48 -4.04
CA LEU A 189 -1.13 -20.02 -3.73
C LEU A 189 -1.21 -19.06 -2.56
N LEU A 190 -0.46 -19.33 -1.50
CA LEU A 190 -0.34 -18.48 -0.33
C LEU A 190 1.03 -17.82 -0.32
N THR A 191 1.05 -16.50 -0.27
CA THR A 191 2.28 -15.72 -0.17
C THR A 191 2.30 -15.02 1.17
N LEU A 192 3.26 -15.35 2.03
CA LEU A 192 3.43 -14.71 3.33
C LEU A 192 4.28 -13.46 3.17
N LEU A 193 3.75 -12.34 3.63
CA LEU A 193 4.36 -11.01 3.57
C LEU A 193 5.05 -10.66 4.91
N ALA A 194 5.84 -11.57 5.45
CA ALA A 194 6.54 -11.41 6.72
C ALA A 194 7.93 -10.81 6.55
N ASP A 195 8.41 -10.11 7.58
CA ASP A 195 9.82 -9.73 7.67
C ASP A 195 10.64 -10.96 8.06
N TRP A 196 11.34 -11.53 7.09
CA TRP A 196 12.16 -12.72 7.24
C TRP A 196 13.38 -12.48 8.16
N THR A 197 13.79 -11.23 8.40
CA THR A 197 14.91 -10.92 9.30
C THR A 197 14.54 -11.09 10.75
N GLU A 198 13.26 -10.97 11.06
CA GLU A 198 12.72 -11.04 12.42
C GLU A 198 11.99 -12.37 12.71
N THR A 199 11.64 -13.15 11.67
CA THR A 199 10.81 -14.33 11.80
C THR A 199 11.62 -15.59 11.53
N ASP A 200 11.57 -16.57 12.43
CA ASP A 200 12.22 -17.85 12.22
C ASP A 200 11.44 -18.74 11.23
N ARG A 201 12.15 -19.66 10.57
CA ARG A 201 11.59 -20.54 9.55
C ARG A 201 10.40 -21.36 10.05
N LYS A 202 10.47 -21.84 11.29
CA LYS A 202 9.39 -22.66 11.83
C LYS A 202 8.11 -21.85 12.02
N ALA A 203 8.22 -20.63 12.52
CA ALA A 203 7.07 -19.73 12.65
C ALA A 203 6.44 -19.42 11.29
N VAL A 204 7.24 -19.23 10.25
CA VAL A 204 6.75 -19.03 8.87
C VAL A 204 5.97 -20.26 8.37
N LEU A 205 6.51 -21.47 8.55
CA LEU A 205 5.84 -22.71 8.14
C LEU A 205 4.55 -22.98 8.93
N ASP A 206 4.57 -22.75 10.23
CA ASP A 206 3.39 -22.88 11.08
C ASP A 206 2.30 -21.91 10.61
N ARG A 207 2.67 -20.64 10.30
CA ARG A 207 1.72 -19.64 9.78
C ARG A 207 1.14 -20.02 8.41
N LEU A 208 1.97 -20.51 7.48
CA LEU A 208 1.50 -20.99 6.19
C LEU A 208 0.55 -22.18 6.32
N ALA A 209 0.80 -23.08 7.29
CA ALA A 209 -0.10 -24.19 7.56
C ALA A 209 -1.47 -23.69 8.08
N ASP A 210 -1.47 -22.71 9.00
CA ASP A 210 -2.70 -22.09 9.50
C ASP A 210 -3.49 -21.41 8.36
N LEU A 211 -2.79 -20.66 7.47
CA LEU A 211 -3.41 -20.04 6.32
C LEU A 211 -4.04 -21.04 5.33
N ARG A 212 -3.43 -22.22 5.15
CA ARG A 212 -4.00 -23.30 4.30
C ARG A 212 -5.30 -23.84 4.88
N GLU A 213 -5.42 -23.91 6.21
CA GLU A 213 -6.66 -24.31 6.87
C GLU A 213 -7.71 -23.18 6.82
N GLU A 214 -7.28 -21.93 6.91
CA GLU A 214 -8.14 -20.74 6.87
C GLU A 214 -8.74 -20.51 5.48
N PHE A 215 -7.94 -20.61 4.41
CA PHE A 215 -8.34 -20.33 3.03
C PHE A 215 -8.52 -21.60 2.19
N VAL A 216 -9.26 -22.55 2.72
CA VAL A 216 -9.46 -23.89 2.12
C VAL A 216 -10.27 -23.86 0.83
N ASP A 217 -11.20 -22.91 0.70
CA ASP A 217 -12.10 -22.79 -0.45
C ASP A 217 -12.45 -21.34 -0.78
N ARG A 218 -13.24 -21.16 -1.84
CA ARG A 218 -13.69 -19.83 -2.30
C ARG A 218 -14.52 -19.10 -1.25
N GLU A 219 -15.42 -19.82 -0.56
CA GLU A 219 -16.31 -19.22 0.45
C GLU A 219 -15.49 -18.62 1.61
N ALA A 220 -14.41 -19.30 2.01
CA ALA A 220 -13.49 -18.79 3.04
C ALA A 220 -12.80 -17.48 2.62
N VAL A 221 -12.34 -17.39 1.35
CA VAL A 221 -11.72 -16.17 0.81
C VAL A 221 -12.72 -15.02 0.76
N GLU A 222 -13.95 -15.26 0.26
CA GLU A 222 -15.01 -14.26 0.19
C GLU A 222 -15.46 -13.80 1.60
N ALA A 223 -15.56 -14.74 2.55
CA ALA A 223 -15.91 -14.42 3.93
C ALA A 223 -14.84 -13.55 4.61
N ALA A 224 -13.56 -13.84 4.38
CA ALA A 224 -12.47 -13.02 4.90
C ALA A 224 -12.48 -11.61 4.30
N ALA A 225 -12.73 -11.48 3.00
CA ALA A 225 -12.86 -10.19 2.34
C ALA A 225 -14.03 -9.37 2.91
N THR A 226 -15.17 -10.01 3.16
CA THR A 226 -16.36 -9.36 3.73
C THR A 226 -16.12 -8.94 5.19
N ALA A 227 -15.39 -9.75 5.95
CA ALA A 227 -15.03 -9.41 7.34
C ALA A 227 -14.08 -8.20 7.43
N ALA A 228 -13.27 -7.99 6.40
CA ALA A 228 -12.38 -6.85 6.27
C ALA A 228 -13.04 -5.60 5.64
N ASP A 229 -14.29 -5.71 5.14
CA ASP A 229 -15.02 -4.57 4.56
C ASP A 229 -15.40 -3.57 5.66
N LEU A 230 -14.78 -2.41 5.62
CA LEU A 230 -14.90 -1.36 6.64
C LEU A 230 -16.28 -0.67 6.62
N VAL A 231 -16.95 -0.66 5.48
CA VAL A 231 -18.14 0.18 5.30
C VAL A 231 -19.45 -0.60 5.37
N GLY A 232 -19.45 -1.88 5.04
CA GLY A 232 -20.62 -2.76 5.15
C GLY A 232 -21.95 -2.14 4.68
N ASP A 233 -23.06 -2.59 5.26
CA ASP A 233 -24.44 -2.14 4.94
C ASP A 233 -24.88 -0.84 5.66
N ARG A 234 -23.99 -0.14 6.36
CA ARG A 234 -24.32 0.98 7.25
C ARG A 234 -24.73 2.29 6.56
N ARG A 235 -24.80 2.32 5.25
CA ARG A 235 -24.93 3.53 4.44
C ARG A 235 -26.37 3.93 4.19
N GLY A 236 -26.64 5.22 4.40
CA GLY A 236 -27.82 5.90 3.89
C GLY A 236 -27.64 6.36 2.43
N GLY A 237 -28.72 6.81 1.79
CA GLY A 237 -28.66 7.43 0.46
C GLY A 237 -29.04 6.51 -0.70
N SER A 238 -28.84 7.01 -1.93
CA SER A 238 -29.10 6.23 -3.15
C SER A 238 -28.05 5.14 -3.35
N GLU A 239 -28.36 4.12 -4.13
CA GLU A 239 -27.43 3.04 -4.52
C GLU A 239 -26.12 3.61 -5.11
N LEU A 240 -26.22 4.53 -6.07
CA LEU A 240 -25.06 5.19 -6.67
C LEU A 240 -24.17 5.90 -5.63
N LEU A 241 -24.77 6.57 -4.65
CA LEU A 241 -24.01 7.25 -3.58
C LEU A 241 -23.31 6.23 -2.69
N ARG A 242 -23.97 5.13 -2.36
CA ARG A 242 -23.36 4.04 -1.59
C ARG A 242 -22.18 3.41 -2.30
N GLU A 243 -22.33 3.12 -3.59
CA GLU A 243 -21.25 2.58 -4.42
C GLU A 243 -20.05 3.54 -4.50
N SER A 244 -20.31 4.84 -4.66
CA SER A 244 -19.25 5.85 -4.67
C SER A 244 -18.51 5.92 -3.33
N VAL A 245 -19.24 6.01 -2.22
CA VAL A 245 -18.63 6.04 -0.87
C VAL A 245 -17.82 4.77 -0.61
N SER A 246 -18.32 3.59 -1.02
CA SER A 246 -17.56 2.33 -0.92
C SER A 246 -16.26 2.38 -1.69
N ALA A 247 -16.32 2.85 -2.93
CA ALA A 247 -15.14 2.94 -3.77
C ALA A 247 -14.10 3.88 -3.18
N ASP A 248 -14.55 5.03 -2.66
CA ASP A 248 -13.66 6.03 -2.05
C ASP A 248 -13.01 5.50 -0.77
N ILE A 249 -13.80 4.91 0.13
CA ILE A 249 -13.27 4.32 1.37
C ILE A 249 -12.31 3.15 1.06
N ARG A 250 -12.63 2.29 0.09
CA ARG A 250 -11.70 1.24 -0.36
C ARG A 250 -10.38 1.83 -0.84
N VAL A 251 -10.39 2.88 -1.65
CA VAL A 251 -9.16 3.54 -2.10
C VAL A 251 -8.38 4.07 -0.91
N LEU A 252 -9.04 4.77 0.01
CA LEU A 252 -8.38 5.34 1.19
C LEU A 252 -7.83 4.26 2.13
N SER A 253 -8.53 3.13 2.27
CA SER A 253 -8.02 1.98 3.06
C SER A 253 -6.77 1.39 2.46
N LEU A 254 -6.73 1.23 1.13
CA LEU A 254 -5.57 0.70 0.41
C LEU A 254 -4.33 1.61 0.50
N LEU A 255 -4.53 2.92 0.65
CA LEU A 255 -3.44 3.87 0.76
C LEU A 255 -2.95 4.10 2.20
N ARG A 256 -3.65 3.55 3.18
CA ARG A 256 -3.40 3.77 4.60
C ARG A 256 -2.48 2.68 5.17
N GLY A 257 -1.42 3.10 5.89
CA GLY A 257 -0.53 2.22 6.62
C GLY A 257 -0.99 1.94 8.06
N GLU A 258 -0.36 1.01 8.75
CA GLU A 258 -0.60 0.68 10.17
C GLU A 258 -0.33 1.86 11.11
N THR A 259 0.53 2.77 10.73
CA THR A 259 0.78 3.99 11.50
C THR A 259 -0.41 4.95 11.52
N GLY A 260 -1.40 4.75 10.65
CA GLY A 260 -2.47 5.71 10.42
C GLY A 260 -2.20 6.73 9.32
N LEU A 261 -0.95 6.80 8.83
CA LEU A 261 -0.53 7.67 7.72
C LEU A 261 -0.89 7.06 6.37
N ARG A 262 -1.21 7.91 5.38
CA ARG A 262 -1.53 7.48 4.01
C ARG A 262 -0.45 7.93 3.05
N ILE A 263 -0.19 7.10 2.04
CA ILE A 263 0.59 7.50 0.88
C ILE A 263 -0.23 8.39 -0.04
N ALA A 264 0.43 9.30 -0.76
CA ALA A 264 -0.24 10.20 -1.69
C ALA A 264 -0.85 9.48 -2.90
N GLY A 265 -0.34 8.30 -3.23
CA GLY A 265 -0.90 7.46 -4.29
C GLY A 265 -0.16 6.17 -4.48
N PRO A 266 -0.80 5.18 -5.15
CA PRO A 266 -0.20 3.87 -5.36
C PRO A 266 0.86 3.87 -6.47
N ASN A 267 0.95 4.94 -7.24
CA ASN A 267 1.94 5.10 -8.29
C ASN A 267 3.24 5.59 -7.67
N PHE A 268 4.17 4.69 -7.41
CA PHE A 268 5.37 5.01 -6.71
C PHE A 268 6.63 4.35 -7.31
N ASP A 269 7.77 4.96 -7.04
CA ASP A 269 9.07 4.51 -7.48
C ASP A 269 10.09 4.85 -6.38
N PRO A 270 10.77 3.85 -5.78
CA PRO A 270 11.68 4.06 -4.66
C PRO A 270 12.85 4.98 -4.99
N TYR A 271 13.07 5.25 -6.26
CA TYR A 271 14.13 6.15 -6.74
C TYR A 271 13.61 7.51 -7.20
N TYR A 272 12.31 7.78 -7.06
CA TYR A 272 11.66 9.07 -7.39
C TYR A 272 11.80 9.53 -8.83
N ARG A 273 12.18 8.65 -9.71
CA ARG A 273 12.41 9.03 -11.11
C ARG A 273 11.13 9.27 -11.88
N TYR A 274 10.10 8.49 -11.57
CA TYR A 274 8.86 8.45 -12.35
C TYR A 274 7.61 8.80 -11.56
N SER A 275 7.63 8.65 -10.26
CA SER A 275 6.45 8.83 -9.40
C SER A 275 6.46 10.09 -8.56
N GLY A 276 7.55 10.84 -8.56
CA GLY A 276 7.62 12.07 -7.79
C GLY A 276 7.41 11.93 -6.29
N GLY A 277 7.58 10.72 -5.73
CA GLY A 277 7.44 10.48 -4.29
C GLY A 277 6.01 10.23 -3.83
N TYR A 278 5.09 9.80 -4.70
CA TYR A 278 3.72 9.46 -4.31
C TYR A 278 3.61 8.33 -3.29
N GLY A 279 4.65 7.52 -3.11
CA GLY A 279 4.75 6.52 -2.05
C GLY A 279 5.05 7.07 -0.67
N TYR A 280 5.12 8.38 -0.49
CA TYR A 280 5.28 9.03 0.82
C TYR A 280 3.95 9.55 1.35
N THR A 281 3.94 9.81 2.65
CA THR A 281 2.92 10.63 3.29
C THR A 281 3.33 12.09 3.21
N TRP A 282 2.48 12.91 2.65
CA TRP A 282 2.58 14.36 2.57
C TRP A 282 1.58 14.94 3.54
N PHE A 283 2.03 15.64 4.56
CA PHE A 283 1.13 16.06 5.65
C PHE A 283 0.00 16.97 5.19
N ARG A 284 0.22 17.78 4.17
CA ARG A 284 -0.86 18.57 3.57
C ARG A 284 -1.98 17.68 3.04
N ASP A 285 -1.61 16.70 2.21
CA ASP A 285 -2.57 15.80 1.58
C ASP A 285 -3.26 14.90 2.59
N ASP A 286 -2.47 14.30 3.50
CA ASP A 286 -2.99 13.33 4.47
C ASP A 286 -3.90 13.99 5.52
N ALA A 287 -3.55 15.18 6.01
CA ALA A 287 -4.37 15.91 6.98
C ALA A 287 -5.71 16.38 6.38
N GLU A 288 -5.70 16.87 5.13
CA GLU A 288 -6.92 17.25 4.42
C GLU A 288 -7.84 16.03 4.22
N ILE A 289 -7.27 14.89 3.80
CA ILE A 289 -8.00 13.63 3.67
C ILE A 289 -8.57 13.19 5.03
N SER A 290 -7.76 13.23 6.09
CA SER A 290 -8.21 12.86 7.45
C SER A 290 -9.42 13.70 7.88
N ARG A 291 -9.39 15.00 7.59
CA ARG A 291 -10.51 15.90 7.89
C ARG A 291 -11.76 15.57 7.07
N PHE A 292 -11.61 15.38 5.75
CA PHE A 292 -12.74 15.01 4.90
C PHE A 292 -13.35 13.66 5.28
N VAL A 293 -12.53 12.68 5.64
CA VAL A 293 -12.99 11.36 6.11
C VAL A 293 -13.73 11.51 7.43
N PHE A 294 -13.24 12.36 8.34
CA PHE A 294 -13.91 12.66 9.61
C PHE A 294 -15.31 13.28 9.40
N GLU A 295 -15.41 14.31 8.56
CA GLU A 295 -16.67 14.94 8.21
C GLU A 295 -17.64 13.97 7.48
N ALA A 296 -17.09 13.10 6.61
CA ALA A 296 -17.87 12.09 5.92
C ALA A 296 -18.38 11.00 6.87
N ASP A 297 -17.58 10.59 7.86
CA ASP A 297 -17.98 9.62 8.87
C ASP A 297 -19.13 10.14 9.71
N ASP A 298 -19.03 11.37 10.20
CA ASP A 298 -20.14 12.02 10.94
C ASP A 298 -21.43 12.08 10.09
N HIS A 299 -21.31 12.39 8.80
CA HIS A 299 -22.47 12.51 7.92
C HIS A 299 -23.09 11.17 7.53
N PHE A 300 -22.28 10.14 7.24
CA PHE A 300 -22.73 8.84 6.72
C PHE A 300 -22.71 7.73 7.77
N ASN A 301 -22.19 7.99 8.97
CA ASN A 301 -22.01 7.02 10.05
C ASN A 301 -21.25 5.77 9.58
N LEU A 302 -20.03 5.97 9.06
CA LEU A 302 -19.21 4.94 8.46
C LEU A 302 -18.57 4.03 9.51
N GLY A 303 -18.40 4.52 10.76
CA GLY A 303 -17.80 3.78 11.87
C GLY A 303 -16.28 3.73 11.77
N LEU A 304 -15.65 4.86 11.42
CA LEU A 304 -14.23 5.00 11.21
C LEU A 304 -13.49 5.65 12.40
N GLU A 305 -14.06 5.58 13.62
CA GLU A 305 -13.52 6.20 14.82
C GLU A 305 -12.08 5.78 15.09
N ALA A 306 -11.74 4.50 14.83
CA ALA A 306 -10.37 4.01 14.96
C ALA A 306 -9.41 4.71 13.97
N TRP A 307 -9.85 4.99 12.76
CA TRP A 307 -9.03 5.69 11.76
C TRP A 307 -8.69 7.11 12.19
N HIS A 308 -9.67 7.81 12.77
CA HIS A 308 -9.47 9.18 13.24
C HIS A 308 -8.46 9.22 14.39
N ALA A 309 -8.60 8.30 15.35
CA ALA A 309 -7.69 8.18 16.48
C ALA A 309 -6.25 7.83 16.03
N GLU A 310 -6.10 6.88 15.10
CA GLU A 310 -4.79 6.48 14.59
C GLU A 310 -4.13 7.59 13.77
N SER A 311 -4.87 8.32 12.92
CA SER A 311 -4.33 9.48 12.22
C SER A 311 -3.91 10.59 13.20
N ALA A 312 -4.70 10.84 14.26
CA ALA A 312 -4.35 11.82 15.27
C ALA A 312 -3.05 11.44 16.02
N ARG A 313 -2.91 10.17 16.45
CA ARG A 313 -1.67 9.67 17.05
C ARG A 313 -0.47 9.84 16.12
N ALA A 314 -0.62 9.43 14.86
CA ALA A 314 0.45 9.55 13.88
C ALA A 314 0.91 11.00 13.69
N TYR A 315 -0.01 11.95 13.73
CA TYR A 315 0.37 13.37 13.66
C TYR A 315 1.04 13.85 14.93
N CYS A 316 0.61 13.42 16.12
CA CYS A 316 1.31 13.74 17.36
C CYS A 316 2.75 13.17 17.36
N GLU A 317 2.93 11.91 16.98
CA GLU A 317 4.22 11.23 16.97
C GLU A 317 5.19 11.79 15.92
N THR A 318 4.70 12.36 14.82
CA THR A 318 5.53 12.89 13.73
C THR A 318 5.78 14.38 13.80
N GLN A 319 5.25 15.07 14.82
CA GLN A 319 5.52 16.48 15.05
C GLN A 319 7.01 16.70 15.34
N ARG A 320 7.59 17.73 14.77
CA ARG A 320 8.99 18.14 15.00
C ARG A 320 9.14 18.88 16.32
N GLU A 321 10.38 18.97 16.82
CA GLU A 321 10.69 19.71 18.05
C GLU A 321 10.29 21.18 17.99
N ASP A 322 10.20 21.78 16.81
CA ASP A 322 9.77 23.17 16.61
C ASP A 322 8.24 23.32 16.49
N GLY A 323 7.47 22.25 16.69
CA GLY A 323 6.02 22.23 16.62
C GLY A 323 5.46 22.13 15.20
N SER A 324 6.29 22.14 14.17
CA SER A 324 5.86 22.00 12.77
C SER A 324 5.82 20.54 12.34
N TRP A 325 5.33 20.29 11.13
CA TRP A 325 5.45 18.98 10.48
C TRP A 325 6.45 19.02 9.33
N PRO A 326 7.18 17.90 9.11
CA PRO A 326 8.09 17.79 7.98
C PRO A 326 7.29 17.78 6.66
N HIS A 327 7.98 18.05 5.57
CA HIS A 327 7.38 18.06 4.26
C HIS A 327 6.72 16.70 3.92
N ARG A 328 7.43 15.61 4.20
CA ARG A 328 6.98 14.24 3.95
C ARG A 328 7.72 13.23 4.81
N VAL A 329 7.04 12.12 5.06
CA VAL A 329 7.59 11.01 5.83
C VAL A 329 7.34 9.68 5.13
N TRP A 330 8.06 8.66 5.55
CA TRP A 330 7.73 7.28 5.22
C TRP A 330 6.46 6.84 5.95
N PRO A 331 5.47 6.25 5.25
CA PRO A 331 4.21 5.88 5.88
C PRO A 331 4.34 4.76 6.93
N HIS A 332 5.36 3.90 6.82
CA HIS A 332 5.50 2.73 7.69
C HIS A 332 6.16 3.01 9.03
N ASN A 333 6.86 4.14 9.18
CA ASN A 333 7.56 4.45 10.43
C ASN A 333 7.58 5.93 10.81
N GLY A 334 7.00 6.83 9.99
CA GLY A 334 6.98 8.26 10.26
C GLY A 334 8.35 8.98 10.16
N GLU A 335 9.42 8.28 9.75
CA GLU A 335 10.73 8.91 9.56
C GLU A 335 10.75 9.81 8.32
N LEU A 336 11.64 10.80 8.33
CA LEU A 336 11.78 11.72 7.22
C LEU A 336 12.07 11.00 5.91
N ALA A 337 11.22 11.23 4.93
CA ALA A 337 11.45 10.74 3.58
C ALA A 337 12.53 11.58 2.87
N PRO A 338 13.22 10.99 1.87
CA PRO A 338 14.25 11.70 1.12
C PRO A 338 13.71 12.97 0.45
N GLY A 339 14.60 13.87 0.09
CA GLY A 339 14.29 15.09 -0.64
C GLY A 339 13.57 14.85 -1.96
N TRP A 340 12.98 15.89 -2.51
CA TRP A 340 12.21 15.84 -3.75
C TRP A 340 13.00 15.20 -4.90
N ALA A 341 12.30 14.51 -5.78
CA ALA A 341 12.87 13.71 -6.87
C ALA A 341 13.86 14.45 -7.78
N ASN A 342 13.69 15.74 -7.89
CA ASN A 342 14.56 16.58 -8.72
C ASN A 342 15.78 17.13 -7.99
N ALA A 343 15.72 17.18 -6.67
CA ALA A 343 16.61 18.03 -5.92
C ALA A 343 17.63 17.25 -5.11
N LYS A 344 17.20 16.40 -4.19
CA LYS A 344 18.14 15.79 -3.25
C LYS A 344 17.53 14.54 -2.66
N LEU A 345 18.30 13.47 -2.61
CA LEU A 345 17.96 12.24 -1.86
C LEU A 345 18.21 12.40 -0.35
N GLU A 346 18.36 13.61 0.12
CA GLU A 346 18.62 13.90 1.53
C GLU A 346 17.31 14.31 2.20
N ALA A 347 17.14 13.91 3.45
CA ALA A 347 16.06 14.39 4.30
C ALA A 347 16.02 15.91 4.28
N GLY A 348 14.81 16.44 4.24
CA GLY A 348 14.50 17.83 3.95
C GLY A 348 15.47 18.86 4.50
N SER A 349 15.81 19.82 3.68
CA SER A 349 16.47 21.04 4.12
C SER A 349 15.41 22.08 4.49
N ASP A 350 15.81 23.15 5.18
CA ASP A 350 14.92 24.28 5.44
C ASP A 350 14.33 24.90 4.16
N ASP A 351 14.97 24.67 3.02
CA ASP A 351 14.48 25.09 1.70
C ASP A 351 13.20 24.37 1.26
N ASP A 352 12.91 23.19 1.83
CA ASP A 352 11.71 22.40 1.54
C ASP A 352 10.56 22.67 2.54
N TYR A 353 10.72 23.63 3.45
CA TYR A 353 9.70 23.93 4.45
C TYR A 353 8.43 24.51 3.79
N GLN A 354 7.29 23.96 4.18
CA GLN A 354 5.96 24.35 3.71
C GLN A 354 5.04 24.58 4.91
N ALA A 355 4.78 25.86 5.21
CA ALA A 355 4.00 26.23 6.40
C ALA A 355 2.52 25.83 6.32
N ASP A 356 2.01 25.64 5.11
CA ASP A 356 0.62 25.18 4.86
C ASP A 356 0.37 23.79 5.43
N GLN A 357 1.35 22.91 5.47
CA GLN A 357 1.21 21.56 6.04
C GLN A 357 0.89 21.61 7.54
N THR A 358 1.60 22.47 8.29
CA THR A 358 1.30 22.69 9.70
C THR A 358 -0.12 23.20 9.90
N GLY A 359 -0.58 24.11 9.03
CA GLY A 359 -1.96 24.59 9.05
C GLY A 359 -3.00 23.51 8.83
N SER A 360 -2.80 22.63 7.84
CA SER A 360 -3.73 21.51 7.54
C SER A 360 -3.80 20.50 8.70
N VAL A 361 -2.67 20.16 9.33
CA VAL A 361 -2.66 19.24 10.48
C VAL A 361 -3.36 19.85 11.69
N ILE A 362 -3.11 21.12 12.00
CA ILE A 362 -3.83 21.84 13.08
C ILE A 362 -5.34 21.80 12.82
N ALA A 363 -5.78 22.07 11.59
CA ALA A 363 -7.20 22.08 11.25
C ALA A 363 -7.87 20.73 11.52
N PHE A 364 -7.22 19.61 11.18
CA PHE A 364 -7.73 18.28 11.52
C PHE A 364 -7.73 18.03 13.02
N LEU A 365 -6.59 18.18 13.71
CA LEU A 365 -6.47 17.86 15.14
C LEU A 365 -7.42 18.70 15.99
N ALA A 366 -7.56 20.00 15.70
CA ALA A 366 -8.49 20.86 16.42
C ALA A 366 -9.97 20.47 16.19
N THR A 367 -10.33 20.10 14.95
CA THR A 367 -11.68 19.61 14.63
C THR A 367 -11.96 18.30 15.36
N TYR A 368 -11.01 17.37 15.36
CA TYR A 368 -11.11 16.10 16.05
C TYR A 368 -11.23 16.29 17.57
N TYR A 369 -10.40 17.15 18.18
CA TYR A 369 -10.47 17.50 19.59
C TYR A 369 -11.82 18.10 19.98
N ALA A 370 -12.34 19.04 19.18
CA ALA A 370 -13.63 19.69 19.45
C ALA A 370 -14.83 18.71 19.42
N SER A 371 -14.69 17.58 18.73
CA SER A 371 -15.74 16.54 18.72
C SER A 371 -15.80 15.68 19.99
N GLY A 372 -14.76 15.76 20.82
CA GLY A 372 -14.55 14.95 22.03
C GLY A 372 -13.76 13.67 21.73
N ILE A 373 -12.68 13.47 22.44
CA ILE A 373 -11.80 12.30 22.32
C ILE A 373 -12.07 11.40 23.53
N ASP A 374 -12.49 10.16 23.27
CA ASP A 374 -12.83 9.21 24.35
C ASP A 374 -11.60 8.68 25.10
N ASP A 375 -10.41 8.71 24.46
CA ASP A 375 -9.13 8.29 25.01
C ASP A 375 -8.42 9.48 25.69
N PRO A 376 -8.35 9.52 27.04
CA PRO A 376 -7.76 10.66 27.76
C PRO A 376 -6.26 10.85 27.50
N ASP A 377 -5.53 9.78 27.18
CA ASP A 377 -4.11 9.88 26.88
C ASP A 377 -3.91 10.53 25.50
N LEU A 378 -4.69 10.11 24.51
CA LEU A 378 -4.70 10.74 23.19
C LEU A 378 -5.19 12.20 23.26
N GLU A 379 -6.23 12.49 24.07
CA GLU A 379 -6.70 13.86 24.26
C GLU A 379 -5.58 14.78 24.77
N ALA A 380 -4.81 14.32 25.76
CA ALA A 380 -3.68 15.07 26.29
C ALA A 380 -2.58 15.28 25.27
N GLU A 381 -2.23 14.24 24.51
CA GLU A 381 -1.24 14.32 23.42
C GLU A 381 -1.66 15.34 22.35
N VAL A 382 -2.93 15.31 21.95
CA VAL A 382 -3.47 16.24 20.93
C VAL A 382 -3.40 17.68 21.43
N VAL A 383 -3.73 17.94 22.71
CA VAL A 383 -3.65 19.29 23.31
C VAL A 383 -2.21 19.80 23.30
N ASP A 384 -1.27 18.99 23.80
CA ASP A 384 0.16 19.38 23.84
C ASP A 384 0.69 19.63 22.40
N THR A 385 0.31 18.80 21.45
CA THR A 385 0.65 18.92 20.03
C THR A 385 0.09 20.21 19.42
N LEU A 386 -1.17 20.53 19.69
CA LEU A 386 -1.81 21.76 19.20
C LEU A 386 -1.18 23.00 19.78
N ASP A 387 -0.83 23.01 21.07
CA ASP A 387 -0.13 24.15 21.70
C ASP A 387 1.22 24.40 21.04
N ALA A 388 2.05 23.38 20.83
CA ALA A 388 3.33 23.50 20.16
C ALA A 388 3.16 23.92 18.68
N ALA A 389 2.16 23.39 18.01
CA ALA A 389 1.89 23.71 16.59
C ALA A 389 1.43 25.18 16.43
N LEU A 390 0.61 25.68 17.36
CA LEU A 390 0.20 27.10 17.35
C LEU A 390 1.39 28.04 17.52
N GLU A 391 2.29 27.75 18.46
CA GLU A 391 3.52 28.53 18.65
C GLU A 391 4.40 28.51 17.39
N SER A 392 4.52 27.35 16.74
CA SER A 392 5.24 27.19 15.47
C SER A 392 4.60 28.01 14.35
N LEU A 393 3.27 27.91 14.19
CA LEU A 393 2.54 28.64 13.14
C LEU A 393 2.65 30.15 13.33
N ASP A 394 2.49 30.64 14.58
CA ASP A 394 2.65 32.05 14.93
C ASP A 394 4.09 32.55 14.63
N GLY A 395 5.08 31.70 14.89
CA GLY A 395 6.49 31.99 14.59
C GLY A 395 6.79 32.17 13.12
N THR A 396 5.92 31.71 12.22
CA THR A 396 6.05 31.87 10.77
C THR A 396 5.31 33.09 10.22
N LEU A 397 4.61 33.84 11.09
CA LEU A 397 3.98 35.09 10.69
C LEU A 397 5.00 36.23 10.66
N GLU A 398 4.96 37.02 9.62
CA GLU A 398 5.71 38.27 9.55
C GLU A 398 5.06 39.37 10.39
N ALA A 399 5.75 40.47 10.62
CA ALA A 399 5.30 41.59 11.46
C ALA A 399 3.96 42.20 11.00
N ASP A 400 3.55 42.00 9.77
CA ASP A 400 2.29 42.46 9.22
C ASP A 400 1.18 41.39 9.29
N GLY A 401 1.41 40.25 9.95
CA GLY A 401 0.48 39.15 10.14
C GLY A 401 0.29 38.25 8.92
N ARG A 402 1.13 38.38 7.90
CA ARG A 402 1.10 37.49 6.74
C ARG A 402 2.04 36.31 6.94
N PRO A 403 1.71 35.13 6.36
CA PRO A 403 2.64 34.00 6.35
C PRO A 403 3.97 34.36 5.69
N MET A 404 5.05 33.77 6.18
CA MET A 404 6.39 33.89 5.62
C MET A 404 6.45 33.51 4.14
N VAL A 405 7.54 33.92 3.49
CA VAL A 405 7.87 33.44 2.13
C VAL A 405 8.43 32.02 2.27
N CYS A 406 7.74 31.03 1.74
CA CYS A 406 8.16 29.62 1.75
C CYS A 406 7.63 28.91 0.50
N GLN A 407 7.95 27.63 0.39
CA GLN A 407 7.24 26.75 -0.56
C GLN A 407 5.82 26.45 -0.07
N ASN A 408 5.00 25.87 -0.90
CA ASN A 408 3.71 25.30 -0.58
C ASN A 408 3.42 24.13 -1.53
N ALA A 409 2.15 23.79 -1.74
CA ALA A 409 1.72 22.78 -2.72
C ALA A 409 2.37 22.92 -4.12
N TRP A 410 2.85 24.10 -4.48
CA TRP A 410 3.64 24.37 -5.69
C TRP A 410 5.13 24.31 -5.35
N GLU A 411 5.67 23.13 -5.23
CA GLU A 411 6.99 22.86 -4.69
C GLU A 411 8.16 23.50 -5.45
N ASP A 412 7.98 23.84 -6.71
CA ASP A 412 8.96 24.52 -7.55
C ASP A 412 8.98 26.06 -7.36
N ALA A 413 8.09 26.58 -6.52
CA ALA A 413 7.91 28.01 -6.33
C ALA A 413 8.07 28.40 -4.86
N VAL A 414 8.85 29.45 -4.61
CA VAL A 414 9.01 30.09 -3.31
C VAL A 414 8.33 31.46 -3.34
N GLY A 415 7.40 31.71 -2.42
CA GLY A 415 6.63 32.94 -2.43
C GLY A 415 5.63 33.04 -1.28
N ARG A 416 4.72 34.02 -1.39
CA ARG A 416 3.53 34.11 -0.54
C ARG A 416 2.34 33.65 -1.35
N PHE A 417 1.68 32.62 -0.87
CA PHE A 417 0.57 31.98 -1.59
C PHE A 417 -0.75 32.19 -0.88
N THR A 418 -1.81 32.35 -1.66
CA THR A 418 -3.17 32.43 -1.14
C THR A 418 -3.57 31.14 -0.42
N HIS A 419 -3.10 30.00 -0.93
CA HIS A 419 -3.32 28.69 -0.30
C HIS A 419 -2.76 28.66 1.12
N THR A 420 -1.49 29.00 1.33
CA THR A 420 -0.88 29.06 2.66
C THR A 420 -1.64 30.00 3.61
N THR A 421 -2.12 31.15 3.10
CA THR A 421 -2.94 32.04 3.92
C THR A 421 -4.29 31.42 4.28
N ALA A 422 -4.90 30.68 3.36
CA ALA A 422 -6.18 30.01 3.60
C ALA A 422 -6.05 28.90 4.65
N THR A 423 -5.00 28.07 4.57
CA THR A 423 -4.75 27.01 5.57
C THR A 423 -4.47 27.59 6.96
N PHE A 424 -3.78 28.72 7.07
CA PHE A 424 -3.61 29.43 8.36
C PHE A 424 -4.92 29.89 8.95
N LEU A 425 -5.77 30.54 8.12
CA LEU A 425 -7.10 31.00 8.58
C LEU A 425 -7.98 29.82 9.01
N GLU A 426 -7.88 28.69 8.33
CA GLU A 426 -8.60 27.49 8.68
C GLU A 426 -8.12 26.91 10.02
N ALA A 427 -6.78 26.80 10.19
CA ALA A 427 -6.17 26.36 11.42
C ALA A 427 -6.60 27.21 12.63
N TYR A 428 -6.48 28.53 12.51
CA TYR A 428 -6.91 29.46 13.58
C TYR A 428 -8.43 29.40 13.83
N SER A 429 -9.22 29.18 12.78
CA SER A 429 -10.66 29.05 12.94
C SER A 429 -11.04 27.77 13.66
N ALA A 430 -10.38 26.67 13.35
CA ALA A 430 -10.58 25.38 14.03
C ALA A 430 -10.15 25.45 15.50
N LEU A 431 -8.99 26.05 15.80
CA LEU A 431 -8.54 26.27 17.19
C LEU A 431 -9.52 27.15 17.98
N ALA A 432 -10.01 28.24 17.38
CA ALA A 432 -10.98 29.10 18.06
C ALA A 432 -12.34 28.42 18.31
N ALA A 433 -12.62 27.31 17.69
CA ALA A 433 -13.82 26.51 17.94
C ALA A 433 -13.63 25.49 19.08
N THR A 434 -12.41 25.30 19.59
CA THR A 434 -12.10 24.41 20.72
C THR A 434 -12.28 25.10 22.09
N ASP A 435 -12.32 26.45 22.13
CA ASP A 435 -12.59 27.27 23.31
C ASP A 435 -14.11 27.28 23.64
#